data_0804732bce41650a5e2db09f3160a906
#
_entry.id   0804732bce41650a5e2db09f3160a906
#
_cell.length_a   1.000
_cell.length_b   1.000
_cell.length_c   1.000
_cell.angle_alpha   90.00
_cell.angle_beta   90.00
_cell.angle_gamma   90.00
#
_symmetry.space_group_name_H-M   'P 1'
#
loop_
_entity.id
_entity.type
_entity.pdbx_description
1 polymer ?
#
loop_
_entity_poly.entity_id
_entity_poly.type
_entity_poly.pdbx_seq_one_letter_code
_entity_poly.pdbx_strand_id
1 'polypeptide(L)'
;KTKEEKDIRQYRQKRDRSSAEALVEAHYREIYAFAYRQTGNMDTAMDLTQDIFLAMLQSIHTYDPEKAAFRTWLYRIASNKIVDFFRSGQYRMAQNSIDLDSLILPAEGTPEEAYMDRQQREQCLQALSELPFQMQQILRLKCFSQQTFREIAQALSLPEGTVKTQYYK
;
A
#
# COMPACT_ATOMS: atom_id res chain seq x y z
N LYS A 1 11.85 22.85 10.04
CA LYS A 1 10.52 22.31 9.65
C LYS A 1 10.56 22.03 8.19
N THR A 2 10.24 20.79 7.81
CA THR A 2 10.22 20.37 6.40
C THR A 2 9.06 21.05 5.65
N LYS A 3 9.15 21.11 4.30
CA LYS A 3 8.06 21.61 3.46
C LYS A 3 6.77 20.86 3.74
N GLU A 4 6.86 19.54 3.87
CA GLU A 4 5.75 18.64 4.21
C GLU A 4 5.06 19.01 5.52
N GLU A 5 5.81 19.26 6.61
CA GLU A 5 5.24 19.71 7.90
C GLU A 5 4.48 21.04 7.78
N LYS A 6 4.99 21.94 6.91
CA LYS A 6 4.31 23.20 6.64
C LYS A 6 2.99 22.97 5.91
N ASP A 7 2.99 22.14 4.88
CA ASP A 7 1.79 21.82 4.09
C ASP A 7 0.73 21.11 4.93
N ILE A 8 1.13 20.14 5.78
CA ILE A 8 0.26 19.47 6.74
C ILE A 8 -0.40 20.49 7.68
N ARG A 9 0.40 21.37 8.27
CA ARG A 9 -0.11 22.39 9.20
C ARG A 9 -1.06 23.36 8.52
N GLN A 10 -0.71 23.82 7.33
CA GLN A 10 -1.52 24.76 6.55
C GLN A 10 -2.84 24.13 6.14
N TYR A 11 -2.83 22.90 5.65
CA TYR A 11 -4.05 22.17 5.31
C TYR A 11 -4.95 21.91 6.53
N ARG A 12 -4.38 21.54 7.67
CA ARG A 12 -5.14 21.35 8.91
C ARG A 12 -5.86 22.62 9.37
N GLN A 13 -5.25 23.78 9.19
CA GLN A 13 -5.79 25.05 9.64
C GLN A 13 -6.80 25.66 8.67
N LYS A 14 -6.53 25.59 7.36
CA LYS A 14 -7.26 26.37 6.35
C LYS A 14 -8.01 25.51 5.34
N ARG A 15 -7.80 24.18 5.34
CA ARG A 15 -8.30 23.28 4.29
C ARG A 15 -7.91 23.75 2.89
N ASP A 16 -6.74 24.35 2.79
CA ASP A 16 -6.20 24.97 1.61
C ASP A 16 -5.91 23.94 0.52
N ARG A 17 -6.43 24.20 -0.69
CA ARG A 17 -6.31 23.29 -1.84
C ARG A 17 -4.85 23.09 -2.26
N SER A 18 -4.04 24.15 -2.26
CA SER A 18 -2.65 24.09 -2.70
C SER A 18 -1.82 23.17 -1.78
N SER A 19 -2.05 23.24 -0.46
CA SER A 19 -1.39 22.36 0.49
C SER A 19 -1.85 20.91 0.35
N ALA A 20 -3.13 20.66 0.02
CA ALA A 20 -3.63 19.32 -0.27
C ALA A 20 -2.96 18.74 -1.53
N GLU A 21 -2.92 19.52 -2.61
CA GLU A 21 -2.27 19.12 -3.87
C GLU A 21 -0.79 18.82 -3.67
N ALA A 22 -0.06 19.65 -2.91
CA ALA A 22 1.34 19.39 -2.60
C ALA A 22 1.59 18.10 -1.83
N LEU A 23 0.73 17.77 -0.85
CA LEU A 23 0.81 16.52 -0.09
C LEU A 23 0.51 15.30 -0.97
N VAL A 24 -0.50 15.40 -1.82
CA VAL A 24 -0.84 14.32 -2.76
C VAL A 24 0.29 14.10 -3.75
N GLU A 25 0.78 15.17 -4.39
CA GLU A 25 1.85 15.08 -5.40
C GLU A 25 3.13 14.48 -4.83
N ALA A 26 3.51 14.86 -3.61
CA ALA A 26 4.71 14.34 -2.94
C ALA A 26 4.68 12.82 -2.73
N HIS A 27 3.51 12.22 -2.55
CA HIS A 27 3.36 10.80 -2.20
C HIS A 27 2.63 9.96 -3.26
N TYR A 28 2.11 10.58 -4.32
CA TYR A 28 1.27 9.89 -5.30
C TYR A 28 1.95 8.66 -5.90
N ARG A 29 3.18 8.80 -6.39
CA ARG A 29 3.90 7.72 -7.07
C ARG A 29 4.15 6.52 -6.16
N GLU A 30 4.53 6.76 -4.92
CA GLU A 30 4.81 5.65 -3.97
C GLU A 30 3.51 4.94 -3.54
N ILE A 31 2.42 5.68 -3.30
CA ILE A 31 1.14 5.09 -2.90
C ILE A 31 0.50 4.34 -4.08
N TYR A 32 0.55 4.89 -5.29
CA TYR A 32 0.09 4.19 -6.49
C TYR A 32 0.88 2.89 -6.71
N ALA A 33 2.22 2.95 -6.65
CA ALA A 33 3.06 1.77 -6.80
C ALA A 33 2.77 0.72 -5.72
N PHE A 34 2.49 1.16 -4.49
CA PHE A 34 2.10 0.28 -3.40
C PHE A 34 0.74 -0.38 -3.68
N ALA A 35 -0.28 0.38 -4.05
CA ALA A 35 -1.60 -0.15 -4.40
C ALA A 35 -1.53 -1.10 -5.59
N TYR A 36 -0.76 -0.75 -6.62
CA TYR A 36 -0.56 -1.57 -7.80
C TYR A 36 0.10 -2.92 -7.49
N ARG A 37 1.16 -2.93 -6.67
CA ARG A 37 1.80 -4.18 -6.22
C ARG A 37 0.86 -5.08 -5.41
N GLN A 38 -0.15 -4.50 -4.78
CA GLN A 38 -1.13 -5.27 -4.01
C GLN A 38 -2.25 -5.85 -4.88
N THR A 39 -2.67 -5.12 -5.90
CA THR A 39 -3.86 -5.46 -6.69
C THR A 39 -3.53 -6.12 -8.03
N GLY A 40 -2.36 -5.85 -8.61
CA GLY A 40 -1.99 -6.30 -9.94
C GLY A 40 -2.83 -5.72 -11.08
N ASN A 41 -3.64 -4.70 -10.80
CA ASN A 41 -4.55 -4.10 -11.78
C ASN A 41 -4.45 -2.57 -11.71
N MET A 42 -4.24 -1.92 -12.86
CA MET A 42 -3.98 -0.47 -12.94
C MET A 42 -5.21 0.35 -12.51
N ASP A 43 -6.39 -0.02 -12.97
CA ASP A 43 -7.62 0.73 -12.69
C ASP A 43 -7.97 0.63 -11.20
N THR A 44 -7.91 -0.58 -10.64
CA THR A 44 -8.10 -0.81 -9.21
C THR A 44 -7.05 -0.07 -8.37
N ALA A 45 -5.79 -0.06 -8.79
CA ALA A 45 -4.74 0.67 -8.09
C ALA A 45 -4.97 2.18 -8.12
N MET A 46 -5.47 2.71 -9.23
CA MET A 46 -5.79 4.12 -9.37
C MET A 46 -6.96 4.52 -8.47
N ASP A 47 -8.03 3.73 -8.46
CA ASP A 47 -9.20 3.95 -7.60
C ASP A 47 -8.82 3.90 -6.11
N LEU A 48 -8.05 2.87 -5.71
CA LEU A 48 -7.56 2.75 -4.34
C LEU A 48 -6.63 3.91 -3.95
N THR A 49 -5.79 4.38 -4.88
CA THR A 49 -4.92 5.53 -4.63
C THR A 49 -5.74 6.78 -4.35
N GLN A 50 -6.80 7.03 -5.11
CA GLN A 50 -7.73 8.15 -4.88
C GLN A 50 -8.41 8.01 -3.51
N ASP A 51 -8.94 6.83 -3.19
CA ASP A 51 -9.58 6.55 -1.91
C ASP A 51 -8.63 6.74 -0.71
N ILE A 52 -7.37 6.34 -0.87
CA ILE A 52 -6.33 6.53 0.15
C ILE A 52 -6.09 8.01 0.40
N PHE A 53 -5.92 8.81 -0.65
CA PHE A 53 -5.68 10.25 -0.49
C PHE A 53 -6.90 10.99 0.03
N LEU A 54 -8.11 10.61 -0.36
CA LEU A 54 -9.34 11.15 0.24
C LEU A 54 -9.40 10.85 1.74
N ALA A 55 -9.13 9.62 2.13
CA ALA A 55 -9.09 9.23 3.54
C ALA A 55 -7.98 9.96 4.30
N MET A 56 -6.81 10.15 3.70
CA MET A 56 -5.69 10.92 4.24
C MET A 56 -6.12 12.37 4.53
N LEU A 57 -6.70 13.06 3.56
CA LEU A 57 -7.16 14.44 3.71
C LEU A 57 -8.28 14.58 4.75
N GLN A 58 -9.19 13.61 4.82
CA GLN A 58 -10.27 13.60 5.81
C GLN A 58 -9.76 13.41 7.24
N SER A 59 -8.77 12.51 7.40
CA SER A 59 -8.26 12.10 8.71
C SER A 59 -6.98 12.83 9.15
N ILE A 60 -6.46 13.79 8.39
CA ILE A 60 -5.18 14.46 8.66
C ILE A 60 -5.14 15.17 10.03
N HIS A 61 -6.31 15.50 10.58
CA HIS A 61 -6.42 16.07 11.93
C HIS A 61 -6.00 15.08 13.02
N THR A 62 -6.02 13.77 12.73
CA THR A 62 -5.60 12.70 13.65
C THR A 62 -4.11 12.40 13.58
N TYR A 63 -3.40 12.94 12.58
CA TYR A 63 -1.97 12.73 12.45
C TYR A 63 -1.22 13.41 13.59
N ASP A 64 -0.31 12.67 14.22
CA ASP A 64 0.53 13.14 15.32
C ASP A 64 2.01 12.87 14.97
N PRO A 65 2.80 13.94 14.72
CA PRO A 65 4.20 13.79 14.33
C PRO A 65 5.09 13.23 15.45
N GLU A 66 4.64 13.27 16.71
CA GLU A 66 5.39 12.68 17.84
C GLU A 66 5.24 11.16 17.88
N LYS A 67 4.18 10.61 17.27
CA LYS A 67 3.91 9.17 17.25
C LYS A 67 4.50 8.45 16.07
N ALA A 68 4.53 9.10 14.90
CA ALA A 68 5.05 8.49 13.67
C ALA A 68 5.39 9.55 12.61
N ALA A 69 6.30 9.22 11.69
CA ALA A 69 6.50 10.01 10.48
C ALA A 69 5.22 10.02 9.62
N PHE A 70 5.00 11.12 8.87
CA PHE A 70 3.81 11.25 8.02
C PHE A 70 3.66 10.10 7.02
N ARG A 71 4.76 9.71 6.42
CA ARG A 71 4.82 8.56 5.50
C ARG A 71 4.30 7.27 6.16
N THR A 72 4.74 6.97 7.38
CA THR A 72 4.28 5.77 8.13
C THR A 72 2.79 5.83 8.42
N TRP A 73 2.29 6.99 8.82
CA TRP A 73 0.87 7.20 9.06
C TRP A 73 0.04 7.07 7.78
N LEU A 74 0.52 7.61 6.65
CA LEU A 74 -0.13 7.48 5.34
C LEU A 74 -0.18 6.01 4.88
N TYR A 75 0.92 5.26 5.04
CA TYR A 75 0.93 3.83 4.71
C TYR A 75 -0.02 3.00 5.56
N ARG A 76 -0.27 3.40 6.81
CA ARG A 76 -1.30 2.76 7.63
C ARG A 76 -2.70 2.96 7.06
N ILE A 77 -3.01 4.17 6.58
CA ILE A 77 -4.27 4.44 5.87
C ILE A 77 -4.36 3.60 4.60
N ALA A 78 -3.29 3.59 3.80
CA ALA A 78 -3.22 2.83 2.56
C ALA A 78 -3.44 1.32 2.81
N SER A 79 -2.79 0.76 3.82
CA SER A 79 -2.93 -0.65 4.18
C SER A 79 -4.35 -0.99 4.61
N ASN A 80 -4.98 -0.14 5.42
CA ASN A 80 -6.36 -0.35 5.84
C ASN A 80 -7.32 -0.35 4.63
N LYS A 81 -7.18 0.61 3.71
CA LYS A 81 -7.99 0.68 2.49
C LYS A 81 -7.82 -0.54 1.60
N ILE A 82 -6.60 -1.02 1.44
CA ILE A 82 -6.30 -2.23 0.66
C ILE A 82 -6.89 -3.47 1.34
N VAL A 83 -6.78 -3.60 2.65
CA VAL A 83 -7.39 -4.71 3.40
C VAL A 83 -8.91 -4.68 3.25
N ASP A 84 -9.53 -3.51 3.35
CA ASP A 84 -10.98 -3.35 3.18
C ASP A 84 -11.41 -3.73 1.76
N PHE A 85 -10.63 -3.34 0.75
CA PHE A 85 -10.87 -3.75 -0.65
C PHE A 85 -10.84 -5.27 -0.79
N PHE A 86 -9.85 -5.96 -0.26
CA PHE A 86 -9.77 -7.43 -0.33
C PHE A 86 -10.86 -8.15 0.48
N ARG A 87 -11.35 -7.53 1.54
CA ARG A 87 -12.50 -8.05 2.33
C ARG A 87 -13.82 -7.81 1.63
N SER A 88 -13.93 -6.79 0.79
CA SER A 88 -15.13 -6.48 0.04
C SER A 88 -15.35 -7.50 -1.08
N GLY A 89 -16.63 -7.71 -1.48
CA GLY A 89 -16.95 -8.57 -2.62
C GLY A 89 -16.38 -8.09 -3.97
N GLN A 90 -15.91 -6.85 -4.04
CA GLN A 90 -15.29 -6.27 -5.25
C GLN A 90 -14.03 -7.02 -5.69
N TYR A 91 -13.26 -7.56 -4.75
CA TYR A 91 -12.08 -8.38 -5.07
C TYR A 91 -12.44 -9.62 -5.87
N ARG A 92 -13.56 -10.29 -5.56
CA ARG A 92 -13.99 -11.49 -6.31
C ARG A 92 -14.33 -11.19 -7.77
N MET A 93 -14.79 -9.98 -8.06
CA MET A 93 -15.07 -9.53 -9.43
C MET A 93 -13.79 -9.14 -10.18
N ALA A 94 -12.81 -8.57 -9.50
CA ALA A 94 -11.53 -8.16 -10.08
C ALA A 94 -10.58 -9.35 -10.39
N GLN A 95 -10.75 -10.50 -9.72
CA GLN A 95 -9.91 -11.69 -9.96
C GLN A 95 -10.00 -12.25 -11.39
N ASN A 96 -11.07 -11.94 -12.12
CA ASN A 96 -11.23 -12.37 -13.53
C ASN A 96 -10.42 -11.54 -14.54
N SER A 97 -9.66 -10.53 -14.08
CA SER A 97 -8.93 -9.58 -14.93
C SER A 97 -7.50 -9.27 -14.46
N ILE A 98 -6.87 -10.19 -13.70
CA ILE A 98 -5.47 -10.01 -13.33
C ILE A 98 -4.61 -10.26 -14.56
N ASP A 99 -4.16 -9.18 -15.18
CA ASP A 99 -3.12 -9.20 -16.19
C ASP A 99 -1.75 -9.32 -15.47
N LEU A 100 -1.19 -10.53 -15.48
CA LEU A 100 0.13 -10.81 -14.89
C LEU A 100 1.24 -9.96 -15.53
N ASP A 101 1.08 -9.56 -16.79
CA ASP A 101 2.07 -8.73 -17.50
C ASP A 101 2.15 -7.31 -16.95
N SER A 102 1.12 -6.83 -16.29
CA SER A 102 1.06 -5.47 -15.74
C SER A 102 1.81 -5.28 -14.42
N LEU A 103 2.23 -6.37 -13.75
CA LEU A 103 3.04 -6.32 -12.51
C LEU A 103 4.51 -5.95 -12.75
N ILE A 104 4.90 -5.75 -14.00
CA ILE A 104 6.28 -5.47 -14.39
C ILE A 104 6.51 -3.96 -14.41
N LEU A 105 7.06 -3.41 -13.32
CA LEU A 105 7.77 -2.14 -13.41
C LEU A 105 9.02 -2.37 -14.27
N PRO A 106 9.35 -1.46 -15.21
CA PRO A 106 10.56 -1.61 -16.02
C PRO A 106 11.77 -1.75 -15.10
N ALA A 107 12.47 -2.89 -15.21
CA ALA A 107 13.74 -3.08 -14.54
C ALA A 107 14.81 -2.28 -15.30
N GLU A 108 15.60 -1.49 -14.59
CA GLU A 108 16.86 -0.97 -15.11
C GLU A 108 17.84 -2.14 -15.16
N GLY A 109 18.16 -2.66 -16.36
CA GLY A 109 19.10 -3.77 -16.53
C GLY A 109 19.17 -4.28 -17.97
N THR A 110 20.00 -5.30 -18.21
CA THR A 110 20.11 -5.96 -19.51
C THR A 110 18.85 -6.80 -19.81
N PRO A 111 18.54 -7.09 -21.08
CA PRO A 111 17.39 -7.95 -21.44
C PRO A 111 17.41 -9.32 -20.76
N GLU A 112 18.60 -9.92 -20.57
CA GLU A 112 18.77 -11.20 -19.89
C GLU A 112 18.48 -11.10 -18.39
N GLU A 113 18.96 -10.04 -17.73
CA GLU A 113 18.67 -9.78 -16.30
C GLU A 113 17.19 -9.49 -16.10
N ALA A 114 16.58 -8.73 -17.02
CA ALA A 114 15.14 -8.46 -16.99
C ALA A 114 14.30 -9.74 -17.14
N TYR A 115 14.74 -10.69 -18.00
CA TYR A 115 14.06 -11.98 -18.18
C TYR A 115 14.18 -12.88 -16.94
N MET A 116 15.39 -13.01 -16.39
CA MET A 116 15.63 -13.79 -15.16
C MET A 116 14.83 -13.22 -13.97
N ASP A 117 14.81 -11.90 -13.84
CA ASP A 117 14.08 -11.20 -12.79
C ASP A 117 12.56 -11.38 -12.96
N ARG A 118 12.07 -11.41 -14.20
CA ARG A 118 10.66 -11.71 -14.52
C ARG A 118 10.28 -13.12 -14.10
N GLN A 119 11.07 -14.13 -14.47
CA GLN A 119 10.78 -15.52 -14.14
C GLN A 119 10.78 -15.77 -12.62
N GLN A 120 11.74 -15.18 -11.89
CA GLN A 120 11.79 -15.28 -10.44
C GLN A 120 10.57 -14.60 -9.79
N ARG A 121 10.14 -13.45 -10.32
CA ARG A 121 8.94 -12.75 -9.84
C ARG A 121 7.66 -13.55 -10.07
N GLU A 122 7.50 -14.14 -11.24
CA GLU A 122 6.36 -15.00 -11.57
C GLU A 122 6.29 -16.19 -10.60
N GLN A 123 7.41 -16.84 -10.32
CA GLN A 123 7.49 -17.92 -9.34
C GLN A 123 7.13 -17.45 -7.93
N CYS A 124 7.61 -16.27 -7.50
CA CYS A 124 7.29 -15.69 -6.22
C CYS A 124 5.79 -15.35 -6.09
N LEU A 125 5.21 -14.77 -7.16
CA LEU A 125 3.78 -14.42 -7.18
C LEU A 125 2.90 -15.67 -7.18
N GLN A 126 3.30 -16.71 -7.91
CA GLN A 126 2.61 -17.99 -7.90
C GLN A 126 2.66 -18.62 -6.50
N ALA A 127 3.84 -18.71 -5.90
CA ALA A 127 4.00 -19.23 -4.53
C ALA A 127 3.18 -18.41 -3.52
N LEU A 128 3.15 -17.07 -3.68
CA LEU A 128 2.33 -16.20 -2.83
C LEU A 128 0.84 -16.49 -3.01
N SER A 129 0.39 -16.77 -4.23
CA SER A 129 -1.04 -17.03 -4.54
C SER A 129 -1.53 -18.36 -3.94
N GLU A 130 -0.64 -19.31 -3.71
CA GLU A 130 -0.95 -20.61 -3.10
C GLU A 130 -1.11 -20.52 -1.57
N LEU A 131 -0.64 -19.44 -0.94
CA LEU A 131 -0.78 -19.24 0.49
C LEU A 131 -2.22 -18.88 0.87
N PRO A 132 -2.65 -19.23 2.10
CA PRO A 132 -3.91 -18.73 2.64
C PRO A 132 -3.98 -17.19 2.57
N PHE A 133 -5.13 -16.65 2.21
CA PHE A 133 -5.35 -15.20 2.01
C PHE A 133 -4.77 -14.33 3.12
N GLN A 134 -4.96 -14.74 4.38
CA GLN A 134 -4.45 -14.00 5.54
C GLN A 134 -2.91 -13.92 5.57
N MET A 135 -2.23 -15.01 5.19
CA MET A 135 -0.77 -15.02 5.08
C MET A 135 -0.29 -14.13 3.94
N GLN A 136 -0.97 -14.15 2.80
CA GLN A 136 -0.68 -13.23 1.70
C GLN A 136 -0.74 -11.77 2.16
N GLN A 137 -1.78 -11.38 2.92
CA GLN A 137 -1.91 -10.02 3.43
C GLN A 137 -0.77 -9.64 4.37
N ILE A 138 -0.39 -10.52 5.29
CA ILE A 138 0.71 -10.28 6.22
C ILE A 138 2.02 -10.06 5.48
N LEU A 139 2.34 -10.94 4.50
CA LEU A 139 3.56 -10.85 3.70
C LEU A 139 3.60 -9.56 2.87
N ARG A 140 2.50 -9.23 2.20
CA ARG A 140 2.40 -8.01 1.41
C ARG A 140 2.60 -6.75 2.25
N LEU A 141 1.93 -6.66 3.40
CA LEU A 141 2.07 -5.52 4.31
C LEU A 141 3.48 -5.42 4.88
N LYS A 142 4.10 -6.56 5.20
CA LYS A 142 5.48 -6.58 5.72
C LYS A 142 6.51 -6.18 4.66
N CYS A 143 6.42 -6.75 3.46
CA CYS A 143 7.42 -6.58 2.41
C CYS A 143 7.29 -5.25 1.66
N PHE A 144 6.06 -4.79 1.39
CA PHE A 144 5.86 -3.60 0.53
C PHE A 144 5.63 -2.30 1.30
N SER A 145 5.04 -2.37 2.50
CA SER A 145 4.80 -1.17 3.33
C SER A 145 5.77 -1.00 4.47
N GLN A 146 6.69 -1.95 4.68
CA GLN A 146 7.66 -1.96 5.78
C GLN A 146 7.01 -1.78 7.17
N GLN A 147 5.76 -2.24 7.31
CA GLN A 147 5.05 -2.15 8.57
C GLN A 147 5.64 -3.07 9.64
N THR A 148 5.55 -2.64 10.87
CA THR A 148 5.84 -3.48 12.03
C THR A 148 4.75 -4.54 12.22
N PHE A 149 5.06 -5.65 12.88
CA PHE A 149 4.05 -6.67 13.18
C PHE A 149 2.87 -6.13 13.98
N ARG A 150 3.11 -5.13 14.83
CA ARG A 150 2.07 -4.44 15.60
C ARG A 150 1.12 -3.65 14.69
N GLU A 151 1.64 -2.92 13.71
CA GLU A 151 0.84 -2.16 12.74
C GLU A 151 0.03 -3.11 11.84
N ILE A 152 0.65 -4.22 11.39
CA ILE A 152 -0.03 -5.26 10.63
C ILE A 152 -1.16 -5.90 11.46
N ALA A 153 -0.90 -6.20 12.72
CA ALA A 153 -1.89 -6.74 13.65
C ALA A 153 -3.10 -5.79 13.79
N GLN A 154 -2.85 -4.50 13.92
CA GLN A 154 -3.90 -3.47 13.98
C GLN A 154 -4.67 -3.38 12.65
N ALA A 155 -3.96 -3.35 11.49
CA ALA A 155 -4.57 -3.24 10.17
C ALA A 155 -5.45 -4.47 9.85
N LEU A 156 -5.02 -5.67 10.23
CA LEU A 156 -5.74 -6.91 9.97
C LEU A 156 -6.72 -7.29 11.08
N SER A 157 -6.77 -6.54 12.19
CA SER A 157 -7.55 -6.87 13.40
C SER A 157 -7.21 -8.27 13.95
N LEU A 158 -5.91 -8.57 14.04
CA LEU A 158 -5.36 -9.83 14.52
C LEU A 158 -4.49 -9.60 15.75
N PRO A 159 -4.33 -10.61 16.64
CA PRO A 159 -3.29 -10.58 17.65
C PRO A 159 -1.89 -10.53 17.04
N GLU A 160 -0.97 -9.72 17.59
CA GLU A 160 0.41 -9.61 17.09
C GLU A 160 1.14 -10.96 17.07
N GLY A 161 0.91 -11.80 18.07
CA GLY A 161 1.44 -13.17 18.13
C GLY A 161 1.00 -14.03 16.95
N THR A 162 -0.26 -13.90 16.53
CA THR A 162 -0.80 -14.59 15.35
C THR A 162 -0.11 -14.11 14.06
N VAL A 163 0.08 -12.79 13.92
CA VAL A 163 0.78 -12.22 12.76
C VAL A 163 2.22 -12.75 12.67
N LYS A 164 2.96 -12.74 13.79
CA LYS A 164 4.32 -13.30 13.83
C LYS A 164 4.36 -14.78 13.49
N THR A 165 3.48 -15.57 14.08
CA THR A 165 3.41 -17.01 13.82
C THR A 165 3.12 -17.32 12.35
N GLN A 166 2.21 -16.57 11.73
CA GLN A 166 1.88 -16.76 10.31
C GLN A 166 2.97 -16.25 9.37
N TYR A 167 3.72 -15.23 9.77
CA TYR A 167 4.84 -14.72 8.98
C TYR A 167 6.04 -15.66 8.94
N TYR A 168 6.33 -16.35 10.05
CA TYR A 168 7.49 -17.24 10.17
C TYR A 168 7.18 -18.73 9.86
N LYS A 169 5.94 -19.05 9.52
CA LYS A 169 5.52 -20.42 9.14
C LYS A 169 5.81 -20.70 7.68
#